data_404881187ab13fc2df75888ac0aecb07
#
_entry.id   404881187ab13fc2df75888ac0aecb07
#
_cell.length_a   1.000
_cell.length_b   1.000
_cell.length_c   1.000
_cell.angle_alpha   90.00
_cell.angle_beta   90.00
_cell.angle_gamma   90.00
#
_symmetry.space_group_name_H-M   'P 1'
#
loop_
_entity.id
_entity.type
_entity.pdbx_description
1 polymer ?
#
loop_
_entity_poly.entity_id
_entity_poly.type
_entity_poly.pdbx_seq_one_letter_code
_entity_poly.pdbx_strand_id
1 'polypeptide(L)'
;MAVAGPDYRFISVYIGQIGSASDAGVWDRSQFGKAWKNSSINMLLHRPLPGTHDNMEYIIVGDEAFPLQSNLLWPYPGRDLDSITKKKRYNYRLSRARRVVENAFGILSSRWRVLFTPMDADAAKATSIVRTCCVLHNMLCTRADTAYAPPGFGDHLLSNGTVVDGLWRSNQQELDNIPAIARGHAVTATNARNRFAQWFSEEGAIDWQDNHINRLR
;
A
#
# COMPACT_ATOMS: atom_id res chain seq x y z
N MET A 1 -8.94 3.89 -6.71
CA MET A 1 -7.92 4.15 -5.65
C MET A 1 -8.45 3.66 -4.32
N ALA A 2 -7.61 3.06 -3.48
CA ALA A 2 -7.99 2.68 -2.11
C ALA A 2 -6.83 2.85 -1.14
N VAL A 3 -7.17 2.98 0.14
CA VAL A 3 -6.25 2.90 1.28
C VAL A 3 -6.68 1.69 2.10
N ALA A 4 -5.76 0.78 2.40
CA ALA A 4 -6.03 -0.43 3.16
C ALA A 4 -5.24 -0.46 4.47
N GLY A 5 -5.83 -1.02 5.51
CA GLY A 5 -5.20 -1.29 6.80
C GLY A 5 -4.49 -2.65 6.84
N PRO A 6 -3.69 -2.92 7.89
CA PRO A 6 -2.91 -4.16 8.01
C PRO A 6 -3.77 -5.42 8.11
N ASP A 7 -5.04 -5.28 8.36
CA ASP A 7 -6.07 -6.32 8.42
C ASP A 7 -6.81 -6.52 7.08
N TYR A 8 -6.24 -6.00 6.00
CA TYR A 8 -6.76 -6.01 4.62
C TYR A 8 -8.08 -5.25 4.43
N ARG A 9 -8.62 -4.57 5.43
CA ARG A 9 -9.83 -3.75 5.29
C ARG A 9 -9.53 -2.45 4.56
N PHE A 10 -10.44 -2.04 3.69
CA PHE A 10 -10.36 -0.74 3.04
C PHE A 10 -10.77 0.37 4.02
N ILE A 11 -9.86 1.27 4.31
CA ILE A 11 -10.09 2.47 5.14
C ILE A 11 -10.79 3.53 4.29
N SER A 12 -10.40 3.66 3.02
CA SER A 12 -11.00 4.57 2.07
C SER A 12 -10.98 3.97 0.68
N VAL A 13 -12.06 4.17 -0.08
CA VAL A 13 -12.15 3.79 -1.49
C VAL A 13 -12.68 4.97 -2.31
N TYR A 14 -12.12 5.15 -3.51
CA TYR A 14 -12.58 6.12 -4.49
C TYR A 14 -12.77 5.42 -5.83
N ILE A 15 -14.02 5.35 -6.29
CA ILE A 15 -14.50 4.53 -7.42
C ILE A 15 -15.14 5.46 -8.46
N GLY A 16 -15.15 5.04 -9.74
CA GLY A 16 -15.86 5.73 -10.81
C GLY A 16 -15.00 6.74 -11.57
N GLN A 17 -13.67 6.60 -11.52
CA GLN A 17 -12.79 7.35 -12.41
C GLN A 17 -12.55 6.57 -13.70
N ILE A 18 -12.30 7.28 -14.80
CA ILE A 18 -11.91 6.70 -16.07
C ILE A 18 -10.55 6.03 -15.94
N GLY A 19 -10.36 4.86 -16.58
CA GLY A 19 -9.13 4.07 -16.46
C GLY A 19 -7.87 4.77 -16.99
N SER A 20 -8.00 5.77 -17.86
CA SER A 20 -6.88 6.59 -18.36
C SER A 20 -6.45 7.71 -17.40
N ALA A 21 -7.14 7.89 -16.26
CA ALA A 21 -6.76 8.90 -15.29
C ALA A 21 -5.50 8.47 -14.52
N SER A 22 -4.49 9.37 -14.44
CA SER A 22 -3.30 9.11 -13.63
C SER A 22 -3.63 9.00 -12.14
N ASP A 23 -2.89 8.16 -11.40
CA ASP A 23 -3.11 7.95 -9.97
C ASP A 23 -3.05 9.25 -9.16
N ALA A 24 -2.12 10.14 -9.50
CA ALA A 24 -2.06 11.46 -8.89
C ALA A 24 -3.30 12.32 -9.18
N GLY A 25 -3.84 12.23 -10.40
CA GLY A 25 -5.09 12.92 -10.75
C GLY A 25 -6.30 12.32 -10.02
N VAL A 26 -6.30 11.00 -9.82
CA VAL A 26 -7.31 10.29 -9.02
C VAL A 26 -7.20 10.70 -7.55
N TRP A 27 -5.98 10.77 -7.01
CA TRP A 27 -5.71 11.26 -5.65
C TRP A 27 -6.26 12.67 -5.45
N ASP A 28 -5.90 13.60 -6.34
CA ASP A 28 -6.30 15.00 -6.25
C ASP A 28 -7.81 15.24 -6.32
N ARG A 29 -8.52 14.40 -7.06
CA ARG A 29 -9.99 14.47 -7.19
C ARG A 29 -10.71 13.76 -6.05
N SER A 30 -10.07 12.80 -5.39
CA SER A 30 -10.70 12.03 -4.32
C SER A 30 -11.01 12.89 -3.10
N GLN A 31 -12.09 12.57 -2.38
CA GLN A 31 -12.40 13.23 -1.11
C GLN A 31 -11.28 13.00 -0.08
N PHE A 32 -10.71 11.80 -0.07
CA PHE A 32 -9.60 11.47 0.83
C PHE A 32 -8.36 12.32 0.52
N GLY A 33 -7.94 12.42 -0.73
CA GLY A 33 -6.77 13.24 -1.12
C GLY A 33 -6.98 14.73 -0.85
N LYS A 34 -8.20 15.24 -1.04
CA LYS A 34 -8.56 16.63 -0.68
C LYS A 34 -8.48 16.85 0.84
N ALA A 35 -9.08 15.96 1.61
CA ALA A 35 -9.06 16.03 3.07
C ALA A 35 -7.63 15.89 3.61
N TRP A 36 -6.80 15.04 2.98
CA TRP A 36 -5.38 14.90 3.29
C TRP A 36 -4.61 16.20 3.07
N LYS A 37 -4.76 16.83 1.90
CA LYS A 37 -4.11 18.11 1.57
C LYS A 37 -4.51 19.24 2.52
N ASN A 38 -5.77 19.26 2.94
CA ASN A 38 -6.31 20.28 3.83
C ASN A 38 -6.09 19.96 5.32
N SER A 39 -5.33 18.90 5.65
CA SER A 39 -5.10 18.42 7.02
C SER A 39 -6.39 18.22 7.83
N SER A 40 -7.49 17.90 7.13
CA SER A 40 -8.81 17.69 7.75
C SER A 40 -9.05 16.22 8.12
N ILE A 41 -8.11 15.33 7.82
CA ILE A 41 -8.13 13.95 8.32
C ILE A 41 -7.62 13.96 9.75
N ASN A 42 -8.43 13.45 10.67
CA ASN A 42 -8.03 13.29 12.06
C ASN A 42 -7.04 12.13 12.19
N MET A 43 -5.76 12.40 11.89
CA MET A 43 -4.68 11.45 12.08
C MET A 43 -4.37 11.30 13.57
N LEU A 44 -3.93 10.10 13.95
CA LEU A 44 -3.43 9.88 15.31
C LEU A 44 -2.26 10.81 15.63
N LEU A 45 -2.14 11.17 16.90
CA LEU A 45 -1.00 11.96 17.38
C LEU A 45 0.33 11.26 17.10
N HIS A 46 1.36 12.05 16.87
CA HIS A 46 2.72 11.57 16.69
C HIS A 46 3.12 10.62 17.82
N ARG A 47 3.85 9.56 17.46
CA ARG A 47 4.40 8.59 18.42
C ARG A 47 5.88 8.39 18.16
N PRO A 48 6.67 8.11 19.21
CA PRO A 48 8.03 7.70 19.01
C PRO A 48 8.09 6.38 18.26
N LEU A 49 9.03 6.28 17.33
CA LEU A 49 9.36 5.00 16.72
C LEU A 49 9.91 4.05 17.79
N PRO A 50 9.60 2.73 17.72
CA PRO A 50 10.13 1.77 18.68
C PRO A 50 11.63 1.86 18.84
N GLY A 51 12.10 1.92 20.09
CA GLY A 51 13.53 2.08 20.43
C GLY A 51 14.07 3.50 20.37
N THR A 52 13.23 4.50 20.05
CA THR A 52 13.65 5.91 19.98
C THR A 52 12.78 6.82 20.84
N HIS A 53 13.23 8.07 21.05
CA HIS A 53 12.42 9.14 21.62
C HIS A 53 11.87 10.10 20.55
N ASP A 54 12.17 9.85 19.30
CA ASP A 54 11.78 10.69 18.16
C ASP A 54 10.32 10.47 17.78
N ASN A 55 9.50 11.47 18.06
CA ASN A 55 8.10 11.46 17.60
C ASN A 55 8.02 11.57 16.08
N MET A 56 7.33 10.62 15.47
CA MET A 56 7.06 10.59 14.04
C MET A 56 5.56 10.61 13.76
N GLU A 57 5.22 11.25 12.63
CA GLU A 57 3.86 11.19 12.10
C GLU A 57 3.50 9.76 11.68
N TYR A 58 2.23 9.40 11.82
CA TYR A 58 1.71 8.22 11.12
C TYR A 58 1.75 8.48 9.61
N ILE A 59 2.18 7.48 8.87
CA ILE A 59 2.37 7.59 7.42
C ILE A 59 1.43 6.66 6.67
N ILE A 60 1.10 7.06 5.44
CA ILE A 60 0.57 6.18 4.41
C ILE A 60 1.72 5.82 3.45
N VAL A 61 1.75 4.58 3.03
CA VAL A 61 2.72 4.09 2.05
C VAL A 61 2.04 3.96 0.70
N GLY A 62 2.57 4.63 -0.30
CA GLY A 62 2.11 4.59 -1.68
C GLY A 62 3.20 4.12 -2.64
N ASP A 63 2.95 4.29 -3.93
CA ASP A 63 3.93 4.18 -5.00
C ASP A 63 4.35 5.56 -5.50
N GLU A 64 5.29 5.59 -6.44
CA GLU A 64 5.83 6.84 -7.00
C GLU A 64 4.83 7.64 -7.84
N ALA A 65 3.66 7.08 -8.15
CA ALA A 65 2.59 7.79 -8.84
C ALA A 65 1.89 8.83 -7.95
N PHE A 66 1.97 8.66 -6.62
CA PHE A 66 1.44 9.61 -5.64
C PHE A 66 2.44 10.73 -5.31
N PRO A 67 1.97 11.91 -4.85
CA PRO A 67 2.87 12.98 -4.41
C PRO A 67 3.63 12.55 -3.13
N LEU A 68 4.95 12.76 -3.08
CA LEU A 68 5.72 12.56 -1.84
C LEU A 68 5.40 13.70 -0.85
N GLN A 69 4.97 13.33 0.35
CA GLN A 69 4.64 14.26 1.44
C GLN A 69 5.27 13.75 2.75
N SER A 70 5.29 14.56 3.81
CA SER A 70 5.86 14.15 5.10
C SER A 70 5.22 12.89 5.68
N ASN A 71 3.97 12.67 5.36
CA ASN A 71 3.13 11.58 5.85
C ASN A 71 2.54 10.67 4.74
N LEU A 72 2.94 10.86 3.47
CA LEU A 72 2.66 9.98 2.33
C LEU A 72 3.96 9.64 1.64
N LEU A 73 4.49 8.46 1.92
CA LEU A 73 5.82 8.05 1.54
C LEU A 73 5.81 6.92 0.50
N TRP A 74 6.83 6.91 -0.35
CA TRP A 74 7.06 5.88 -1.34
C TRP A 74 8.56 5.59 -1.50
N PRO A 75 8.97 4.47 -2.16
CA PRO A 75 10.37 4.06 -2.29
C PRO A 75 11.27 5.14 -2.91
N TYR A 76 12.58 5.10 -2.61
CA TYR A 76 13.56 5.89 -3.35
C TYR A 76 13.61 5.42 -4.79
N PRO A 77 13.67 6.35 -5.77
CA PRO A 77 13.83 6.01 -7.17
C PRO A 77 15.22 5.40 -7.44
N GLY A 78 15.31 4.61 -8.52
CA GLY A 78 16.55 3.97 -8.95
C GLY A 78 16.60 2.48 -8.61
N ARG A 79 17.00 1.67 -9.61
CA ARG A 79 17.12 0.21 -9.49
C ARG A 79 18.51 -0.24 -9.05
N ASP A 80 19.54 0.57 -9.34
CA ASP A 80 20.96 0.21 -9.16
C ASP A 80 21.56 0.92 -7.94
N LEU A 81 21.24 0.42 -6.79
CA LEU A 81 21.98 0.75 -5.58
C LEU A 81 22.99 -0.40 -5.37
N ASP A 82 24.26 -0.21 -5.73
CA ASP A 82 25.31 -1.26 -5.79
C ASP A 82 25.65 -1.93 -4.45
N SER A 83 25.28 -1.32 -3.34
CA SER A 83 25.52 -1.88 -1.99
C SER A 83 24.26 -1.86 -1.13
N ILE A 84 24.25 -2.61 -0.03
CA ILE A 84 23.18 -2.53 0.97
C ILE A 84 23.26 -1.16 1.67
N THR A 85 22.40 -0.25 1.25
CA THR A 85 22.30 1.10 1.76
C THR A 85 21.04 1.28 2.61
N LYS A 86 21.01 2.35 3.41
CA LYS A 86 19.78 2.76 4.13
C LYS A 86 18.59 2.86 3.20
N LYS A 87 18.80 3.30 1.94
CA LYS A 87 17.75 3.41 0.91
C LYS A 87 17.23 2.05 0.47
N LYS A 88 18.09 1.04 0.31
CA LYS A 88 17.66 -0.33 -0.03
C LYS A 88 16.84 -0.96 1.09
N ARG A 89 17.29 -0.82 2.34
CA ARG A 89 16.54 -1.30 3.50
C ARG A 89 15.15 -0.64 3.57
N TYR A 90 15.10 0.67 3.39
CA TYR A 90 13.85 1.41 3.31
C TYR A 90 12.94 0.90 2.18
N ASN A 91 13.44 0.81 0.95
CA ASN A 91 12.68 0.34 -0.20
C ASN A 91 12.14 -1.08 0.03
N TYR A 92 12.96 -1.96 0.57
CA TYR A 92 12.55 -3.32 0.93
C TYR A 92 11.40 -3.34 1.95
N ARG A 93 11.52 -2.53 3.02
CA ARG A 93 10.50 -2.44 4.07
C ARG A 93 9.18 -1.85 3.53
N LEU A 94 9.26 -0.83 2.70
CA LEU A 94 8.09 -0.24 2.07
C LEU A 94 7.40 -1.17 1.07
N SER A 95 8.17 -1.86 0.25
CA SER A 95 7.63 -2.87 -0.68
C SER A 95 6.80 -3.91 0.07
N ARG A 96 7.26 -4.34 1.24
CA ARG A 96 6.51 -5.27 2.09
C ARG A 96 5.25 -4.66 2.66
N ALA A 97 5.30 -3.41 3.13
CA ALA A 97 4.11 -2.71 3.63
C ALA A 97 3.05 -2.52 2.53
N ARG A 98 3.47 -2.28 1.28
CA ARG A 98 2.56 -2.14 0.13
C ARG A 98 1.83 -3.43 -0.23
N ARG A 99 2.40 -4.61 0.05
CA ARG A 99 1.71 -5.89 -0.20
C ARG A 99 0.35 -6.00 0.50
N VAL A 100 0.12 -5.22 1.54
CA VAL A 100 -1.17 -5.21 2.25
C VAL A 100 -2.31 -4.78 1.32
N VAL A 101 -2.14 -3.71 0.55
CA VAL A 101 -3.18 -3.25 -0.38
C VAL A 101 -3.33 -4.19 -1.57
N GLU A 102 -2.24 -4.80 -2.04
CA GLU A 102 -2.28 -5.83 -3.08
C GLU A 102 -3.07 -7.05 -2.60
N ASN A 103 -2.81 -7.52 -1.38
CA ASN A 103 -3.57 -8.61 -0.75
C ASN A 103 -5.05 -8.25 -0.60
N ALA A 104 -5.36 -7.03 -0.13
CA ALA A 104 -6.75 -6.59 0.02
C ALA A 104 -7.52 -6.66 -1.30
N PHE A 105 -6.93 -6.17 -2.40
CA PHE A 105 -7.53 -6.26 -3.73
C PHE A 105 -7.57 -7.69 -4.25
N GLY A 106 -6.52 -8.48 -4.02
CA GLY A 106 -6.46 -9.87 -4.44
C GLY A 106 -7.54 -10.73 -3.76
N ILE A 107 -7.71 -10.58 -2.46
CA ILE A 107 -8.77 -11.23 -1.69
C ILE A 107 -10.15 -10.77 -2.20
N LEU A 108 -10.35 -9.46 -2.35
CA LEU A 108 -11.59 -8.90 -2.87
C LEU A 108 -11.96 -9.51 -4.21
N SER A 109 -11.09 -9.41 -5.21
CA SER A 109 -11.37 -9.86 -6.58
C SER A 109 -11.55 -11.37 -6.68
N SER A 110 -10.76 -12.15 -5.93
CA SER A 110 -10.90 -13.62 -5.90
C SER A 110 -12.26 -14.10 -5.38
N ARG A 111 -12.90 -13.33 -4.52
CA ARG A 111 -14.21 -13.64 -3.94
C ARG A 111 -15.38 -13.05 -4.72
N TRP A 112 -15.19 -11.88 -5.30
CA TRP A 112 -16.21 -11.16 -6.06
C TRP A 112 -15.88 -11.20 -7.56
N ARG A 113 -16.13 -12.35 -8.18
CA ARG A 113 -15.74 -12.63 -9.58
C ARG A 113 -16.30 -11.63 -10.60
N VAL A 114 -17.36 -10.91 -10.27
CA VAL A 114 -17.88 -9.80 -11.06
C VAL A 114 -16.83 -8.71 -11.33
N LEU A 115 -15.77 -8.64 -10.53
CA LEU A 115 -14.67 -7.69 -10.70
C LEU A 115 -13.63 -8.14 -11.75
N PHE A 116 -13.68 -9.39 -12.22
CA PHE A 116 -12.77 -9.93 -13.25
C PHE A 116 -13.31 -9.80 -14.68
N THR A 117 -14.58 -9.49 -14.83
CA THR A 117 -15.21 -9.41 -16.15
C THR A 117 -15.73 -8.00 -16.40
N PRO A 118 -15.74 -7.54 -17.66
CA PRO A 118 -16.43 -6.30 -18.01
C PRO A 118 -17.88 -6.35 -17.52
N MET A 119 -18.30 -5.30 -16.83
CA MET A 119 -19.66 -5.21 -16.31
C MET A 119 -20.58 -4.65 -17.40
N ASP A 120 -21.60 -5.40 -17.79
CA ASP A 120 -22.69 -4.91 -18.64
C ASP A 120 -23.65 -4.05 -17.79
N ALA A 121 -23.18 -2.86 -17.46
CA ALA A 121 -23.88 -1.90 -16.59
C ALA A 121 -23.39 -0.48 -16.86
N ASP A 122 -24.25 0.49 -16.63
CA ASP A 122 -23.84 1.89 -16.63
C ASP A 122 -22.83 2.18 -15.50
N ALA A 123 -22.11 3.30 -15.61
CA ALA A 123 -21.05 3.67 -14.66
C ALA A 123 -21.55 3.83 -13.21
N ALA A 124 -22.79 4.27 -13.01
CA ALA A 124 -23.37 4.44 -11.69
C ALA A 124 -23.64 3.08 -11.02
N LYS A 125 -24.22 2.14 -11.79
CA LYS A 125 -24.50 0.79 -11.34
C LYS A 125 -23.21 0.01 -11.10
N ALA A 126 -22.23 0.10 -12.02
CA ALA A 126 -20.91 -0.52 -11.83
C ALA A 126 -20.21 0.01 -10.57
N THR A 127 -20.25 1.33 -10.34
CA THR A 127 -19.72 1.96 -9.11
C THR A 127 -20.40 1.41 -7.86
N SER A 128 -21.72 1.24 -7.90
CA SER A 128 -22.50 0.69 -6.77
C SER A 128 -22.13 -0.78 -6.48
N ILE A 129 -21.95 -1.60 -7.53
CA ILE A 129 -21.51 -3.00 -7.40
C ILE A 129 -20.13 -3.04 -6.72
N VAL A 130 -19.14 -2.30 -7.23
CA VAL A 130 -17.78 -2.27 -6.66
C VAL A 130 -17.79 -1.80 -5.21
N ARG A 131 -18.57 -0.75 -4.90
CA ARG A 131 -18.73 -0.25 -3.54
C ARG A 131 -19.32 -1.32 -2.61
N THR A 132 -20.33 -2.03 -3.05
CA THR A 132 -20.96 -3.11 -2.30
C THR A 132 -19.95 -4.23 -2.01
N CYS A 133 -19.16 -4.64 -3.00
CA CYS A 133 -18.09 -5.62 -2.81
C CYS A 133 -17.08 -5.18 -1.74
N CYS A 134 -16.65 -3.91 -1.75
CA CYS A 134 -15.74 -3.37 -0.73
C CYS A 134 -16.37 -3.36 0.69
N VAL A 135 -17.65 -3.01 0.81
CA VAL A 135 -18.36 -3.03 2.11
C VAL A 135 -18.47 -4.44 2.65
N LEU A 136 -18.89 -5.39 1.82
CA LEU A 136 -19.01 -6.79 2.20
C LEU A 136 -17.64 -7.41 2.53
N HIS A 137 -16.59 -7.07 1.78
CA HIS A 137 -15.21 -7.44 2.09
C HIS A 137 -14.82 -6.99 3.50
N ASN A 138 -15.00 -5.71 3.81
CA ASN A 138 -14.69 -5.18 5.13
C ASN A 138 -15.47 -5.87 6.24
N MET A 139 -16.76 -6.14 6.01
CA MET A 139 -17.60 -6.85 6.98
C MET A 139 -17.08 -8.26 7.25
N LEU A 140 -16.70 -9.00 6.20
CA LEU A 140 -16.21 -10.38 6.33
C LEU A 140 -14.81 -10.42 6.97
N CYS A 141 -13.92 -9.48 6.62
CA CYS A 141 -12.63 -9.32 7.29
C CYS A 141 -12.80 -8.98 8.79
N THR A 142 -13.77 -8.11 9.13
CA THR A 142 -14.04 -7.76 10.53
C THR A 142 -14.55 -8.95 11.35
N ARG A 143 -15.31 -9.84 10.74
CA ARG A 143 -15.80 -11.06 11.39
C ARG A 143 -14.74 -12.15 11.49
N ALA A 144 -13.55 -11.92 10.93
CA ALA A 144 -12.49 -12.92 10.81
C ALA A 144 -12.99 -14.24 10.20
N ASP A 145 -13.85 -14.12 9.16
CA ASP A 145 -14.49 -15.28 8.52
C ASP A 145 -13.42 -16.09 7.77
N THR A 146 -13.12 -17.27 8.34
CA THR A 146 -12.11 -18.17 7.79
C THR A 146 -12.51 -18.79 6.45
N ALA A 147 -13.80 -18.82 6.13
CA ALA A 147 -14.29 -19.23 4.80
C ALA A 147 -14.01 -18.13 3.76
N TYR A 148 -14.02 -16.86 4.18
CA TYR A 148 -13.73 -15.74 3.30
C TYR A 148 -12.23 -15.59 3.03
N ALA A 149 -11.41 -15.56 4.06
CA ALA A 149 -9.95 -15.43 3.97
C ALA A 149 -9.26 -16.45 4.89
N PRO A 150 -9.17 -17.74 4.46
CA PRO A 150 -8.52 -18.77 5.25
C PRO A 150 -7.04 -18.47 5.46
N PRO A 151 -6.38 -19.06 6.47
CA PRO A 151 -4.96 -18.97 6.66
C PRO A 151 -4.19 -19.29 5.36
N GLY A 152 -3.22 -18.43 4.99
CA GLY A 152 -2.46 -18.57 3.74
C GLY A 152 -3.18 -18.06 2.49
N PHE A 153 -4.39 -17.52 2.60
CA PHE A 153 -5.07 -16.92 1.44
C PHE A 153 -4.43 -15.60 1.00
N GLY A 154 -4.03 -14.76 1.95
CA GLY A 154 -3.16 -13.59 1.72
C GLY A 154 -1.68 -13.96 1.81
N ASP A 155 -0.81 -13.11 1.25
CA ASP A 155 0.63 -13.26 1.43
C ASP A 155 0.97 -13.23 2.93
N HIS A 156 1.85 -14.10 3.37
CA HIS A 156 2.25 -14.14 4.76
C HIS A 156 3.77 -14.27 4.92
N LEU A 157 4.24 -14.00 6.12
CA LEU A 157 5.64 -13.97 6.46
C LEU A 157 6.00 -15.15 7.33
N LEU A 158 7.05 -15.86 6.95
CA LEU A 158 7.72 -16.78 7.83
C LEU A 158 8.63 -16.03 8.83
N SER A 159 9.00 -16.68 9.93
CA SER A 159 9.87 -16.12 10.97
C SER A 159 11.24 -15.64 10.45
N ASN A 160 11.75 -16.26 9.39
CA ASN A 160 12.98 -15.87 8.71
C ASN A 160 12.81 -14.71 7.73
N GLY A 161 11.61 -14.12 7.63
CA GLY A 161 11.30 -13.02 6.72
C GLY A 161 10.99 -13.40 5.28
N THR A 162 10.98 -14.69 4.96
CA THR A 162 10.54 -15.15 3.64
C THR A 162 9.06 -14.84 3.46
N VAL A 163 8.73 -14.22 2.34
CA VAL A 163 7.33 -14.01 1.93
C VAL A 163 6.85 -15.26 1.22
N VAL A 164 5.74 -15.79 1.68
CA VAL A 164 5.01 -16.85 0.99
C VAL A 164 3.82 -16.21 0.31
N ASP A 165 3.71 -16.41 -0.99
CA ASP A 165 2.64 -15.86 -1.80
C ASP A 165 1.31 -16.49 -1.41
N GLY A 166 0.28 -15.65 -1.29
CA GLY A 166 -1.07 -16.08 -0.94
C GLY A 166 -1.77 -16.83 -2.06
N LEU A 167 -2.68 -17.72 -1.71
CA LEU A 167 -3.45 -18.53 -2.65
C LEU A 167 -4.26 -17.69 -3.66
N TRP A 168 -4.58 -16.43 -3.34
CA TRP A 168 -5.28 -15.54 -4.25
C TRP A 168 -4.47 -15.25 -5.53
N ARG A 169 -3.13 -15.33 -5.48
CA ARG A 169 -2.25 -15.05 -6.63
C ARG A 169 -2.37 -16.09 -7.73
N SER A 170 -2.75 -17.33 -7.42
CA SER A 170 -2.90 -18.40 -8.43
C SER A 170 -4.02 -18.15 -9.44
N ASN A 171 -4.89 -17.18 -9.21
CA ASN A 171 -6.04 -16.85 -10.07
C ASN A 171 -5.91 -15.47 -10.75
N GLN A 172 -4.75 -14.80 -10.69
CA GLN A 172 -4.58 -13.46 -11.27
C GLN A 172 -4.18 -13.49 -12.74
N GLN A 173 -4.78 -12.57 -13.51
CA GLN A 173 -4.20 -12.06 -14.75
C GLN A 173 -3.27 -10.89 -14.40
N GLU A 174 -2.09 -10.86 -15.02
CA GLU A 174 -1.17 -9.72 -14.87
C GLU A 174 -1.83 -8.43 -15.37
N LEU A 175 -1.83 -7.41 -14.53
CA LEU A 175 -2.28 -6.07 -14.91
C LEU A 175 -1.04 -5.24 -15.29
N ASP A 176 -1.08 -4.60 -16.45
CA ASP A 176 -0.02 -3.71 -16.90
C ASP A 176 0.12 -2.48 -15.99
N ASN A 177 1.35 -2.21 -15.57
CA ASN A 177 1.68 -1.02 -14.79
C ASN A 177 1.81 0.20 -15.70
N ILE A 178 1.08 1.27 -15.38
CA ILE A 178 1.23 2.57 -16.05
C ILE A 178 2.46 3.28 -15.49
N PRO A 179 3.40 3.77 -16.32
CA PRO A 179 4.59 4.45 -15.85
C PRO A 179 4.25 5.72 -15.05
N ALA A 180 4.92 5.92 -13.92
CA ALA A 180 4.80 7.12 -13.12
C ALA A 180 5.59 8.29 -13.72
N ILE A 181 5.06 9.51 -13.58
CA ILE A 181 5.71 10.74 -14.01
C ILE A 181 6.51 11.32 -12.83
N ALA A 182 7.82 11.49 -13.00
CA ALA A 182 8.68 12.09 -11.98
C ALA A 182 8.23 13.52 -11.60
N ARG A 183 8.17 13.81 -10.30
CA ARG A 183 7.79 15.13 -9.76
C ARG A 183 8.82 15.62 -8.75
N GLY A 184 8.98 16.94 -8.66
CA GLY A 184 9.76 17.57 -7.59
C GLY A 184 9.11 17.37 -6.22
N HIS A 185 9.92 17.27 -5.16
CA HIS A 185 9.45 16.95 -3.81
C HIS A 185 9.86 18.02 -2.81
N ALA A 186 9.01 18.26 -1.80
CA ALA A 186 9.32 19.16 -0.70
C ALA A 186 10.47 18.60 0.17
N VAL A 187 11.30 19.48 0.69
CA VAL A 187 12.42 19.11 1.59
C VAL A 187 11.93 18.35 2.82
N THR A 188 10.80 18.77 3.40
CA THR A 188 10.18 18.11 4.57
C THR A 188 9.82 16.65 4.30
N ALA A 189 9.27 16.37 3.11
CA ALA A 189 8.91 15.02 2.69
C ALA A 189 10.16 14.13 2.50
N THR A 190 11.21 14.68 1.92
CA THR A 190 12.49 13.99 1.78
C THR A 190 13.12 13.70 3.16
N ASN A 191 13.04 14.65 4.09
CA ASN A 191 13.54 14.45 5.46
C ASN A 191 12.77 13.36 6.20
N ALA A 192 11.44 13.34 6.11
CA ALA A 192 10.64 12.28 6.71
C ALA A 192 11.05 10.89 6.16
N ARG A 193 11.20 10.76 4.85
CA ARG A 193 11.66 9.51 4.21
C ARG A 193 13.06 9.10 4.69
N ASN A 194 14.00 10.06 4.80
CA ASN A 194 15.36 9.81 5.27
C ASN A 194 15.38 9.33 6.72
N ARG A 195 14.53 9.90 7.61
CA ARG A 195 14.42 9.47 9.01
C ARG A 195 13.94 8.01 9.13
N PHE A 196 12.93 7.61 8.36
CA PHE A 196 12.52 6.20 8.32
C PHE A 196 13.62 5.30 7.74
N ALA A 197 14.35 5.75 6.72
CA ALA A 197 15.46 4.98 6.16
C ALA A 197 16.59 4.79 7.17
N GLN A 198 16.85 5.78 8.00
CA GLN A 198 17.79 5.68 9.10
C GLN A 198 17.29 4.69 10.14
N TRP A 199 16.07 4.86 10.63
CA TRP A 199 15.49 4.01 11.66
C TRP A 199 15.46 2.52 11.21
N PHE A 200 15.07 2.20 9.99
CA PHE A 200 15.12 0.83 9.48
C PHE A 200 16.54 0.23 9.38
N SER A 201 17.55 1.06 9.49
CA SER A 201 18.96 0.65 9.46
C SER A 201 19.61 0.59 10.83
N GLU A 202 18.95 1.14 11.84
CA GLU A 202 19.42 1.28 13.23
C GLU A 202 18.45 0.55 14.16
N GLU A 203 17.67 1.23 14.99
CA GLU A 203 16.80 0.65 16.02
C GLU A 203 15.67 -0.22 15.44
N GLY A 204 15.19 0.09 14.25
CA GLY A 204 14.16 -0.66 13.53
C GLY A 204 14.72 -1.74 12.60
N ALA A 205 16.02 -2.02 12.65
CA ALA A 205 16.64 -3.07 11.83
C ALA A 205 16.11 -4.46 12.24
N ILE A 206 16.05 -5.36 11.25
CA ILE A 206 15.65 -6.75 11.44
C ILE A 206 16.76 -7.65 10.89
N ASP A 207 17.22 -8.61 11.68
CA ASP A 207 18.39 -9.44 11.41
C ASP A 207 18.42 -10.10 10.02
N TRP A 208 17.27 -10.48 9.51
CA TRP A 208 17.16 -11.17 8.23
C TRP A 208 16.98 -10.23 7.01
N GLN A 209 16.79 -8.89 7.20
CA GLN A 209 16.45 -7.99 6.10
C GLN A 209 17.53 -7.90 5.01
N ASP A 210 18.80 -7.88 5.39
CA ASP A 210 19.94 -7.75 4.46
C ASP A 210 20.12 -9.01 3.61
N ASN A 211 19.84 -10.19 4.18
CA ASN A 211 19.88 -11.46 3.47
C ASN A 211 18.84 -11.50 2.33
N HIS A 212 17.64 -10.92 2.56
CA HIS A 212 16.61 -10.86 1.53
C HIS A 212 16.91 -9.79 0.46
N ILE A 213 17.47 -8.65 0.85
CA ILE A 213 17.89 -7.60 -0.09
C ILE A 213 18.93 -8.13 -1.08
N ASN A 214 19.87 -8.96 -0.61
CA ASN A 214 20.91 -9.56 -1.46
C ASN A 214 20.38 -10.62 -2.44
N ARG A 215 19.26 -11.28 -2.13
CA ARG A 215 18.64 -12.28 -3.01
C ARG A 215 17.79 -11.68 -4.14
N LEU A 216 17.46 -10.40 -4.05
CA LEU A 216 16.68 -9.67 -5.07
C LEU A 216 17.56 -9.09 -6.19
N ARG A 217 18.83 -9.52 -6.28
CA ARG A 217 19.78 -9.15 -7.33
C ARG A 217 19.64 -10.02 -8.58
#